data_151e39670024c62f3b7cb4b37ab405a1
#
_entry.id   151e39670024c62f3b7cb4b37ab405a1
#
_cell.length_a   1.000
_cell.length_b   1.000
_cell.length_c   1.000
_cell.angle_alpha   90.00
_cell.angle_beta   90.00
_cell.angle_gamma   90.00
#
_symmetry.space_group_name_H-M   'P 1'
#
loop_
_entity.id
_entity.type
_entity.pdbx_description
1 polymer ?
#
loop_
_entity_poly.entity_id
_entity_poly.type
_entity_poly.pdbx_seq_one_letter_code
_entity_poly.pdbx_strand_id
1 'polypeptide(L)'
;GLDKELAGLCSLSGQFADGFATTLVGSLSDKFNTRWGKRIPWYFFGTIVVMPCFLGIFSYPPFVNKEHGSAFQRTWYLTLPALFNVGWAAVQISHMSIVNSLSNSNQKRDKLSNTRNGFTYAANITVLTCALIMFLTVKDKIKQYDIFAFLASQLDY
;
A
#
# COMPACT_ATOMS: atom_id res chain seq x y z
N GLY A 1 2.65 14.46 17.74
CA GLY A 1 2.38 14.21 16.33
C GLY A 1 3.55 14.65 15.46
N LEU A 2 3.70 14.11 14.28
CA LEU A 2 4.71 14.54 13.30
C LEU A 2 4.47 16.00 12.92
N ASP A 3 5.54 16.78 12.77
CA ASP A 3 5.46 18.13 12.24
C ASP A 3 4.84 18.09 10.84
N LYS A 4 4.05 19.11 10.49
CA LYS A 4 3.34 19.17 9.20
C LYS A 4 4.28 19.08 8.00
N GLU A 5 5.48 19.65 8.12
CA GLU A 5 6.53 19.58 7.10
C GLU A 5 7.04 18.15 6.92
N LEU A 6 7.24 17.41 8.02
CA LEU A 6 7.70 16.02 7.97
C LEU A 6 6.62 15.10 7.37
N ALA A 7 5.35 15.35 7.67
CA ALA A 7 4.25 14.60 7.05
C ALA A 7 4.19 14.82 5.53
N GLY A 8 4.43 16.05 5.06
CA GLY A 8 4.54 16.35 3.62
C GLY A 8 5.72 15.63 2.96
N LEU A 9 6.88 15.62 3.60
CA LEU A 9 8.07 14.91 3.11
C LEU A 9 7.86 13.39 3.06
N CYS A 10 7.18 12.80 4.06
CA CYS A 10 6.83 11.38 4.07
C CYS A 10 5.92 11.02 2.88
N SER A 11 4.93 11.86 2.59
CA SER A 11 4.03 11.66 1.45
C SER A 11 4.77 11.78 0.13
N LEU A 12 5.63 12.78 -0.02
CA LEU A 12 6.45 12.96 -1.23
C LEU A 12 7.42 11.79 -1.45
N SER A 13 8.12 11.34 -0.40
CA SER A 13 9.04 10.20 -0.51
C SER A 13 8.32 8.94 -0.96
N GLY A 14 7.10 8.70 -0.47
CA GLY A 14 6.26 7.60 -0.90
C GLY A 14 5.91 7.68 -2.39
N GLN A 15 5.50 8.85 -2.88
CA GLN A 15 5.12 9.04 -4.29
C GLN A 15 6.31 8.91 -5.25
N PHE A 16 7.48 9.45 -4.87
CA PHE A 16 8.71 9.23 -5.64
C PHE A 16 9.10 7.76 -5.68
N ALA A 17 9.02 7.06 -4.54
CA ALA A 17 9.29 5.64 -4.46
C ALA A 17 8.34 4.82 -5.34
N ASP A 18 7.05 5.16 -5.36
CA ASP A 18 6.04 4.50 -6.19
C ASP A 18 6.35 4.66 -7.69
N GLY A 19 6.57 5.89 -8.17
CA GLY A 19 6.88 6.15 -9.58
C GLY A 19 8.15 5.43 -10.05
N PHE A 20 9.21 5.45 -9.22
CA PHE A 20 10.47 4.77 -9.52
C PHE A 20 10.32 3.25 -9.47
N ALA A 21 9.66 2.73 -8.43
CA ALA A 21 9.42 1.30 -8.26
C ALA A 21 8.55 0.72 -9.37
N THR A 22 7.51 1.44 -9.78
CA THR A 22 6.63 1.03 -10.89
C THR A 22 7.43 0.79 -12.16
N THR A 23 8.32 1.72 -12.51
CA THR A 23 9.18 1.61 -13.70
C THR A 23 10.18 0.47 -13.55
N LEU A 24 10.85 0.36 -12.40
CA LEU A 24 11.83 -0.69 -12.14
C LEU A 24 11.21 -2.08 -12.11
N VAL A 25 10.15 -2.28 -11.34
CA VAL A 25 9.49 -3.58 -11.21
C VAL A 25 8.90 -4.00 -12.55
N GLY A 26 8.31 -3.08 -13.32
CA GLY A 26 7.86 -3.35 -14.67
C GLY A 26 8.98 -3.91 -15.55
N SER A 27 10.10 -3.21 -15.63
CA SER A 27 11.25 -3.60 -16.45
C SER A 27 11.94 -4.87 -15.96
N LEU A 28 12.12 -5.02 -14.65
CA LEU A 28 12.79 -6.18 -14.06
C LEU A 28 11.93 -7.44 -14.17
N SER A 29 10.64 -7.34 -13.92
CA SER A 29 9.73 -8.48 -13.98
C SER A 29 9.60 -9.07 -15.38
N ASP A 30 9.87 -8.29 -16.43
CA ASP A 30 9.90 -8.79 -17.79
C ASP A 30 11.18 -9.58 -18.12
N LYS A 31 12.30 -9.25 -17.45
CA LYS A 31 13.59 -9.90 -17.66
C LYS A 31 13.75 -11.21 -16.85
N PHE A 32 13.17 -11.24 -15.65
CA PHE A 32 13.30 -12.41 -14.77
C PHE A 32 12.23 -13.47 -15.08
N ASN A 33 12.70 -14.63 -15.57
CA ASN A 33 11.83 -15.79 -15.80
C ASN A 33 12.13 -16.86 -14.74
N THR A 34 11.19 -17.10 -13.83
CA THR A 34 11.31 -18.11 -12.78
C THR A 34 10.47 -19.33 -13.07
N ARG A 35 10.69 -20.43 -12.33
CA ARG A 35 9.88 -21.65 -12.42
C ARG A 35 8.37 -21.41 -12.19
N TRP A 36 8.02 -20.35 -11.50
CA TRP A 36 6.64 -19.96 -11.17
C TRP A 36 6.08 -18.89 -12.13
N GLY A 37 6.80 -18.60 -13.21
CA GLY A 37 6.47 -17.55 -14.17
C GLY A 37 7.17 -16.22 -13.86
N LYS A 38 6.89 -15.21 -14.69
CA LYS A 38 7.56 -13.90 -14.61
C LYS A 38 7.00 -12.99 -13.50
N ARG A 39 5.72 -13.13 -13.17
CA ARG A 39 4.96 -12.16 -12.37
C ARG A 39 4.66 -12.63 -10.95
N ILE A 40 4.47 -13.94 -10.74
CA ILE A 40 4.10 -14.51 -9.44
C ILE A 40 5.13 -14.21 -8.34
N PRO A 41 6.45 -14.32 -8.58
CA PRO A 41 7.43 -14.00 -7.53
C PRO A 41 7.38 -12.53 -7.06
N TRP A 42 7.15 -11.61 -7.99
CA TRP A 42 7.02 -10.19 -7.67
C TRP A 42 5.75 -9.87 -6.89
N TYR A 43 4.66 -10.57 -7.20
CA TYR A 43 3.43 -10.49 -6.42
C TYR A 43 3.64 -10.95 -4.97
N PHE A 44 4.29 -12.11 -4.79
CA PHE A 44 4.63 -12.64 -3.47
C PHE A 44 5.55 -11.72 -2.69
N PHE A 45 6.62 -11.24 -3.33
CA PHE A 45 7.55 -10.28 -2.73
C PHE A 45 6.83 -9.01 -2.27
N GLY A 46 6.00 -8.43 -3.13
CA GLY A 46 5.23 -7.25 -2.81
C GLY A 46 4.31 -7.46 -1.60
N THR A 47 3.58 -8.58 -1.57
CA THR A 47 2.67 -8.90 -0.47
C THR A 47 3.41 -9.05 0.87
N ILE A 48 4.57 -9.73 0.89
CA ILE A 48 5.38 -9.90 2.09
C ILE A 48 5.92 -8.56 2.60
N VAL A 49 6.24 -7.62 1.70
CA VAL A 49 6.77 -6.30 2.08
C VAL A 49 5.65 -5.37 2.53
N VAL A 50 4.51 -5.35 1.85
CA VAL A 50 3.40 -4.44 2.13
C VAL A 50 2.84 -4.62 3.53
N MET A 51 2.61 -5.87 3.97
CA MET A 51 2.00 -6.15 5.27
C MET A 51 2.77 -5.57 6.46
N PRO A 52 4.06 -5.91 6.68
CA PRO A 52 4.79 -5.37 7.81
C PRO A 52 5.03 -3.87 7.71
N CYS A 53 5.21 -3.32 6.49
CA CYS A 53 5.35 -1.88 6.29
C CYS A 53 4.07 -1.13 6.66
N PHE A 54 2.91 -1.65 6.27
CA PHE A 54 1.62 -1.06 6.63
C PHE A 54 1.42 -1.04 8.15
N LEU A 55 1.63 -2.16 8.82
CA LEU A 55 1.55 -2.24 10.28
C LEU A 55 2.56 -1.31 10.95
N GLY A 56 3.78 -1.21 10.42
CA GLY A 56 4.83 -0.34 10.95
C GLY A 56 4.54 1.15 10.80
N ILE A 57 3.83 1.57 9.75
CA ILE A 57 3.42 2.97 9.54
C ILE A 57 2.44 3.41 10.64
N PHE A 58 1.50 2.55 11.02
CA PHE A 58 0.49 2.85 12.02
C PHE A 58 0.91 2.47 13.45
N SER A 59 1.99 1.72 13.62
CA SER A 59 2.53 1.35 14.93
C SER A 59 3.55 2.38 15.40
N TYR A 60 3.56 2.65 16.70
CA TYR A 60 4.64 3.42 17.32
C TYR A 60 5.93 2.57 17.31
N PRO A 61 7.09 3.10 16.91
CA PRO A 61 8.32 2.33 16.84
C PRO A 61 8.66 1.70 18.20
N PRO A 62 8.81 0.37 18.29
CA PRO A 62 8.90 -0.34 19.58
C PRO A 62 10.18 -0.05 20.37
N PHE A 63 11.18 0.56 19.74
CA PHE A 63 12.52 0.78 20.31
C PHE A 63 12.83 2.26 20.63
N VAL A 64 11.85 3.14 20.60
CA VAL A 64 12.06 4.56 20.85
C VAL A 64 11.90 4.87 22.33
N ASN A 65 13.00 4.98 23.06
CA ASN A 65 13.05 5.70 24.33
C ASN A 65 12.88 7.20 24.06
N LYS A 66 12.11 7.88 24.90
CA LYS A 66 11.71 9.30 24.74
C LYS A 66 12.89 10.28 24.56
N GLU A 67 14.11 9.88 24.89
CA GLU A 67 15.31 10.71 24.84
C GLU A 67 16.11 10.65 23.51
N HIS A 68 15.93 9.60 22.70
CA HIS A 68 16.63 9.44 21.40
C HIS A 68 15.73 9.60 20.19
N GLY A 69 14.52 10.13 20.40
CA GLY A 69 13.35 9.94 19.52
C GLY A 69 13.39 10.64 18.16
N SER A 70 14.14 11.70 17.94
CA SER A 70 13.84 12.53 16.77
C SER A 70 14.41 12.00 15.44
N ALA A 71 15.66 11.54 15.39
CA ALA A 71 16.30 11.09 14.15
C ALA A 71 15.80 9.70 13.71
N PHE A 72 15.74 8.74 14.62
CA PHE A 72 15.26 7.39 14.33
C PHE A 72 13.77 7.40 13.92
N GLN A 73 12.95 8.18 14.62
CA GLN A 73 11.53 8.33 14.30
C GLN A 73 11.32 8.96 12.92
N ARG A 74 12.10 9.97 12.56
CA ARG A 74 12.05 10.58 11.21
C ARG A 74 12.42 9.56 10.13
N THR A 75 13.52 8.83 10.32
CA THR A 75 13.94 7.79 9.38
C THR A 75 12.89 6.69 9.25
N TRP A 76 12.30 6.25 10.35
CA TRP A 76 11.24 5.24 10.37
C TRP A 76 10.05 5.66 9.50
N TYR A 77 9.50 6.86 9.76
CA TYR A 77 8.34 7.36 9.02
C TYR A 77 8.65 7.84 7.58
N LEU A 78 9.91 8.01 7.21
CA LEU A 78 10.31 8.23 5.82
C LEU A 78 10.51 6.92 5.05
N THR A 79 11.11 5.93 5.69
CA THR A 79 11.51 4.67 5.04
C THR A 79 10.33 3.72 4.84
N LEU A 80 9.45 3.59 5.85
CA LEU A 80 8.33 2.65 5.76
C LEU A 80 7.32 2.99 4.66
N PRO A 81 6.88 4.24 4.46
CA PRO A 81 6.02 4.60 3.34
C PRO A 81 6.69 4.35 1.99
N ALA A 82 7.99 4.61 1.88
CA ALA A 82 8.73 4.33 0.66
C ALA A 82 8.77 2.83 0.33
N LEU A 83 9.09 1.98 1.32
CA LEU A 83 9.08 0.53 1.17
C LEU A 83 7.68 -0.02 0.90
N PHE A 84 6.67 0.52 1.57
CA PHE A 84 5.27 0.19 1.31
C PHE A 84 4.91 0.44 -0.16
N ASN A 85 5.23 1.62 -0.69
CA ASN A 85 4.93 1.94 -2.08
C ASN A 85 5.70 1.06 -3.08
N VAL A 86 6.95 0.69 -2.79
CA VAL A 86 7.70 -0.28 -3.62
C VAL A 86 6.99 -1.64 -3.63
N GLY A 87 6.59 -2.15 -2.48
CA GLY A 87 5.84 -3.40 -2.38
C GLY A 87 4.49 -3.31 -3.08
N TRP A 88 3.78 -2.22 -2.89
CA TRP A 88 2.49 -1.94 -3.53
C TRP A 88 2.61 -1.91 -5.07
N ALA A 89 3.61 -1.21 -5.62
CA ALA A 89 3.89 -1.20 -7.05
C ALA A 89 4.14 -2.62 -7.59
N ALA A 90 4.90 -3.45 -6.87
CA ALA A 90 5.15 -4.83 -7.25
C ALA A 90 3.86 -5.67 -7.30
N VAL A 91 2.97 -5.53 -6.31
CA VAL A 91 1.66 -6.20 -6.30
C VAL A 91 0.79 -5.72 -7.45
N GLN A 92 0.65 -4.41 -7.63
CA GLN A 92 -0.20 -3.81 -8.65
C GLN A 92 0.20 -4.22 -10.07
N ILE A 93 1.48 -4.09 -10.42
CA ILE A 93 1.99 -4.43 -11.75
C ILE A 93 1.82 -5.92 -12.03
N SER A 94 2.15 -6.76 -11.05
CA SER A 94 2.02 -8.21 -11.18
C SER A 94 0.57 -8.61 -11.34
N HIS A 95 -0.34 -8.06 -10.56
CA HIS A 95 -1.76 -8.32 -10.64
C HIS A 95 -2.34 -7.89 -12.01
N MET A 96 -2.06 -6.67 -12.46
CA MET A 96 -2.53 -6.18 -13.76
C MET A 96 -2.02 -7.04 -14.92
N SER A 97 -0.79 -7.49 -14.84
CA SER A 97 -0.21 -8.38 -15.88
C SER A 97 -0.86 -9.76 -15.88
N ILE A 98 -1.17 -10.32 -14.71
CA ILE A 98 -1.89 -11.61 -14.59
C ILE A 98 -3.28 -11.47 -15.19
N VAL A 99 -4.02 -10.42 -14.86
CA VAL A 99 -5.36 -10.16 -15.42
C VAL A 99 -5.31 -10.09 -16.95
N ASN A 100 -4.28 -9.44 -17.52
CA ASN A 100 -4.11 -9.34 -18.97
C ASN A 100 -3.76 -10.68 -19.63
N SER A 101 -3.16 -11.61 -18.90
CA SER A 101 -2.81 -12.95 -19.42
C SER A 101 -3.94 -13.97 -19.33
N LEU A 102 -4.96 -13.71 -18.52
CA LEU A 102 -6.08 -14.63 -18.27
C LEU A 102 -7.01 -14.83 -19.48
N SER A 103 -7.00 -13.93 -20.45
CA SER A 103 -7.88 -14.03 -21.62
C SER A 103 -7.22 -13.50 -22.89
N ASN A 104 -7.37 -14.26 -23.99
CA ASN A 104 -6.95 -13.83 -25.31
C ASN A 104 -7.96 -12.88 -26.00
N SER A 105 -9.14 -12.69 -25.43
CA SER A 105 -10.18 -11.81 -25.97
C SER A 105 -10.11 -10.44 -25.30
N ASN A 106 -9.99 -9.38 -26.09
CA ASN A 106 -9.98 -8.00 -25.59
C ASN A 106 -11.26 -7.66 -24.80
N GLN A 107 -12.42 -8.08 -25.30
CA GLN A 107 -13.69 -7.84 -24.61
C GLN A 107 -13.75 -8.48 -23.20
N LYS A 108 -13.19 -9.66 -23.03
CA LYS A 108 -13.14 -10.33 -21.73
C LYS A 108 -12.15 -9.64 -20.78
N ARG A 109 -11.01 -9.16 -21.30
CA ARG A 109 -10.04 -8.38 -20.51
C ARG A 109 -10.64 -7.06 -20.04
N ASP A 110 -11.33 -6.35 -20.91
CA ASP A 110 -12.01 -5.10 -20.58
C ASP A 110 -13.11 -5.31 -19.53
N LYS A 111 -13.90 -6.37 -19.66
CA LYS A 111 -14.89 -6.74 -18.66
C LYS A 111 -14.25 -7.07 -17.31
N LEU A 112 -13.14 -7.80 -17.29
CA LEU A 112 -12.43 -8.15 -16.07
C LEU A 112 -11.86 -6.90 -15.37
N SER A 113 -11.22 -6.00 -16.14
CA SER A 113 -10.71 -4.73 -15.64
C SER A 113 -11.82 -3.82 -15.10
N ASN A 114 -12.94 -3.72 -15.81
CA ASN A 114 -14.08 -2.93 -15.36
C ASN A 114 -14.71 -3.49 -14.09
N THR A 115 -14.84 -4.81 -13.99
CA THR A 115 -15.34 -5.47 -12.78
C THR A 115 -14.42 -5.19 -11.60
N ARG A 116 -13.09 -5.35 -11.77
CA ARG A 116 -12.10 -5.01 -10.75
C ARG A 116 -12.24 -3.54 -10.29
N ASN A 117 -12.31 -2.61 -11.24
CA ASN A 117 -12.48 -1.20 -10.92
C ASN A 117 -13.79 -0.95 -10.15
N GLY A 118 -14.88 -1.63 -10.53
CA GLY A 118 -16.15 -1.57 -9.81
C GLY A 118 -16.02 -2.00 -8.34
N PHE A 119 -15.32 -3.10 -8.08
CA PHE A 119 -15.05 -3.56 -6.71
C PHE A 119 -14.15 -2.59 -5.94
N THR A 120 -13.14 -2.01 -6.59
CA THR A 120 -12.28 -0.99 -5.97
C THR A 120 -13.09 0.25 -5.56
N TYR A 121 -13.99 0.74 -6.41
CA TYR A 121 -14.87 1.85 -6.04
C TYR A 121 -15.82 1.49 -4.91
N ALA A 122 -16.40 0.29 -4.93
CA ALA A 122 -17.27 -0.18 -3.87
C ALA A 122 -16.51 -0.27 -2.52
N ALA A 123 -15.30 -0.81 -2.51
CA ALA A 123 -14.45 -0.86 -1.33
C ALA A 123 -14.13 0.55 -0.81
N ASN A 124 -13.71 1.47 -1.67
CA ASN A 124 -13.43 2.86 -1.29
C ASN A 124 -14.64 3.56 -0.66
N ILE A 125 -15.83 3.39 -1.25
CA ILE A 125 -17.07 3.95 -0.69
C ILE A 125 -17.37 3.34 0.68
N THR A 126 -17.16 2.03 0.84
CA THR A 126 -17.36 1.34 2.13
C THR A 126 -16.41 1.88 3.19
N VAL A 127 -15.11 2.01 2.88
CA VAL A 127 -14.11 2.58 3.80
C VAL A 127 -14.48 4.01 4.21
N LEU A 128 -14.83 4.86 3.24
CA LEU A 128 -15.24 6.24 3.50
C LEU A 128 -16.47 6.31 4.39
N THR A 129 -17.45 5.46 4.15
CA THR A 129 -18.68 5.39 4.95
C THR A 129 -18.37 4.94 6.37
N CYS A 130 -17.56 3.89 6.54
CA CYS A 130 -17.10 3.44 7.86
C CYS A 130 -16.30 4.52 8.58
N ALA A 131 -15.40 5.22 7.88
CA ALA A 131 -14.66 6.34 8.45
C ALA A 131 -15.58 7.45 8.92
N LEU A 132 -16.56 7.84 8.11
CA LEU A 132 -17.53 8.87 8.47
C LEU A 132 -18.33 8.50 9.72
N ILE A 133 -18.86 7.28 9.77
CA ILE A 133 -19.58 6.77 10.95
C ILE A 133 -18.70 6.80 12.19
N MET A 134 -17.44 6.39 12.03
CA MET A 134 -16.48 6.37 13.13
C MET A 134 -16.14 7.77 13.63
N PHE A 135 -15.94 8.75 12.74
CA PHE A 135 -15.72 10.15 13.11
C PHE A 135 -16.92 10.78 13.83
N LEU A 136 -18.12 10.34 13.51
CA LEU A 136 -19.34 10.80 14.17
C LEU A 136 -19.57 10.16 15.55
N THR A 137 -19.14 8.90 15.74
CA THR A 137 -19.42 8.12 16.95
C THR A 137 -18.31 8.19 17.99
N VAL A 138 -17.04 8.21 17.58
CA VAL A 138 -15.88 8.17 18.48
C VAL A 138 -15.31 9.56 18.66
N LYS A 139 -15.42 10.12 19.87
CA LYS A 139 -14.89 11.46 20.20
C LYS A 139 -13.36 11.47 20.42
N ASP A 140 -12.75 10.32 20.65
CA ASP A 140 -11.33 10.18 20.97
C ASP A 140 -10.50 10.01 19.69
N LYS A 141 -9.77 11.06 19.30
CA LYS A 141 -9.04 11.13 18.02
C LYS A 141 -8.00 10.01 17.83
N ILE A 142 -7.34 9.59 18.91
CA ILE A 142 -6.31 8.55 18.83
C ILE A 142 -6.95 7.21 18.48
N LYS A 143 -8.02 6.85 19.16
CA LYS A 143 -8.78 5.61 18.89
C LYS A 143 -9.41 5.60 17.50
N GLN A 144 -9.80 6.76 16.97
CA GLN A 144 -10.33 6.87 15.60
C GLN A 144 -9.31 6.40 14.56
N TYR A 145 -8.06 6.84 14.66
CA TYR A 145 -7.01 6.46 13.72
C TYR A 145 -6.63 4.99 13.82
N ASP A 146 -6.54 4.45 15.04
CA ASP A 146 -6.20 3.04 15.25
C ASP A 146 -7.25 2.11 14.66
N ILE A 147 -8.53 2.39 14.90
CA ILE A 147 -9.65 1.60 14.36
C ILE A 147 -9.72 1.75 12.84
N PHE A 148 -9.52 2.96 12.31
CA PHE A 148 -9.53 3.19 10.88
C PHE A 148 -8.40 2.45 10.16
N ALA A 149 -7.19 2.47 10.71
CA ALA A 149 -6.06 1.72 10.19
C ALA A 149 -6.33 0.20 10.18
N PHE A 150 -6.93 -0.31 11.25
CA PHE A 150 -7.33 -1.72 11.35
C PHE A 150 -8.38 -2.09 10.30
N LEU A 151 -9.43 -1.29 10.14
CA LEU A 151 -10.48 -1.53 9.13
C LEU A 151 -9.94 -1.43 7.71
N ALA A 152 -9.11 -0.43 7.40
CA ALA A 152 -8.49 -0.28 6.11
C ALA A 152 -7.62 -1.49 5.75
N SER A 153 -6.87 -2.04 6.72
CA SER A 153 -6.05 -3.24 6.52
C SER A 153 -6.84 -4.50 6.17
N GLN A 154 -8.14 -4.55 6.51
CA GLN A 154 -9.01 -5.70 6.20
C GLN A 154 -9.64 -5.61 4.81
N LEU A 155 -9.62 -4.44 4.17
CA LEU A 155 -10.28 -4.20 2.87
C LEU A 155 -9.32 -4.29 1.68
N ASP A 156 -8.01 -4.32 1.93
CA ASP A 156 -6.98 -4.47 0.89
C ASP A 156 -6.74 -5.93 0.46
N TYR A 157 -7.55 -6.87 0.96
CA TYR A 157 -7.59 -8.28 0.57
C TYR A 157 -8.90 -8.60 -0.17
#